data_ab37a23fd642f3006f9fc7c650d69a2e
#
_entry.id   ab37a23fd642f3006f9fc7c650d69a2e
#
_cell.length_a   1.000
_cell.length_b   1.000
_cell.length_c   1.000
_cell.angle_alpha   90.00
_cell.angle_beta   90.00
_cell.angle_gamma   90.00
#
_symmetry.space_group_name_H-M   'P 1'
#
loop_
_entity.id
_entity.type
_entity.pdbx_description
1 polymer ?
#
loop_
_entity_poly.entity_id
_entity_poly.type
_entity_poly.pdbx_seq_one_letter_code
_entity_poly.pdbx_strand_id
1 'polypeptide(L)'
;MINGEFNIPVVSLQGLGDFYVPFRHGQIYRERAEANGNDTWLVQRAIRSPGHCDYTPEEQINAFEDMVAWEQGGPKPAGDDFLDPATVAADDFGCQFTTTDRSGVPACTTPP
;
A
#
# COMPACT_ATOMS: atom_id res chain seq x y z
N MET A 1 4.71 -4.84 -18.38
CA MET A 1 4.48 -5.23 -16.96
C MET A 1 5.62 -4.75 -16.09
N ILE A 2 5.32 -4.26 -14.91
CA ILE A 2 6.35 -3.72 -13.99
C ILE A 2 7.25 -4.86 -13.50
N ASN A 3 8.57 -4.68 -13.63
CA ASN A 3 9.55 -5.71 -13.28
C ASN A 3 10.12 -5.60 -11.86
N GLY A 4 9.83 -4.50 -11.15
CA GLY A 4 10.43 -4.26 -9.84
C GLY A 4 11.90 -3.84 -9.93
N GLU A 5 12.32 -3.26 -11.02
CA GLU A 5 13.68 -2.79 -11.23
C GLU A 5 13.77 -1.28 -11.00
N PHE A 6 14.20 -0.89 -9.81
CA PHE A 6 14.36 0.52 -9.44
C PHE A 6 15.31 0.63 -8.26
N ASN A 7 15.90 1.81 -8.11
CA ASN A 7 16.80 2.13 -7.00
C ASN A 7 16.52 3.52 -6.42
N ILE A 8 15.25 3.89 -6.44
CA ILE A 8 14.75 5.13 -5.86
C ILE A 8 13.58 4.78 -4.92
N PRO A 9 13.31 5.63 -3.91
CA PRO A 9 12.15 5.42 -3.05
C PRO A 9 10.84 5.38 -3.82
N VAL A 10 10.03 4.36 -3.58
CA VAL A 10 8.72 4.19 -4.18
C VAL A 10 7.71 3.91 -3.07
N VAL A 11 6.67 4.73 -2.98
CA VAL A 11 5.52 4.49 -2.12
C VAL A 11 4.30 4.27 -3.01
N SER A 12 3.73 3.08 -2.93
CA SER A 12 2.61 2.65 -3.77
C SER A 12 1.35 2.51 -2.94
N LEU A 13 0.23 3.03 -3.45
CA LEU A 13 -1.09 2.85 -2.86
C LEU A 13 -1.87 1.84 -3.69
N GLN A 14 -2.56 0.93 -3.02
CA GLN A 14 -3.39 -0.10 -3.65
C GLN A 14 -4.75 -0.13 -2.99
N GLY A 15 -5.81 0.12 -3.76
CA GLY A 15 -7.18 -0.04 -3.29
C GLY A 15 -7.56 -1.53 -3.24
N LEU A 16 -8.00 -1.99 -2.08
CA LEU A 16 -8.30 -3.42 -1.90
C LEU A 16 -9.49 -3.90 -2.73
N GLY A 17 -10.43 -3.01 -3.04
CA GLY A 17 -11.60 -3.33 -3.86
C GLY A 17 -11.49 -2.92 -5.32
N ASP A 18 -10.29 -2.63 -5.80
CA ASP A 18 -10.06 -2.17 -7.16
C ASP A 18 -10.25 -3.32 -8.16
N PHE A 19 -11.22 -3.18 -9.08
CA PHE A 19 -11.49 -4.17 -10.12
C PHE A 19 -10.55 -4.07 -11.31
N TYR A 20 -10.01 -2.88 -11.57
CA TYR A 20 -9.13 -2.66 -12.72
C TYR A 20 -7.71 -3.13 -12.43
N VAL A 21 -7.26 -2.94 -11.18
CA VAL A 21 -5.94 -3.40 -10.73
C VAL A 21 -6.13 -4.25 -9.48
N PRO A 22 -6.38 -5.55 -9.63
CA PRO A 22 -6.57 -6.44 -8.48
C PRO A 22 -5.37 -6.44 -7.54
N PHE A 23 -5.63 -6.71 -6.27
CA PHE A 23 -4.60 -6.73 -5.23
C PHE A 23 -3.42 -7.65 -5.57
N ARG A 24 -3.69 -8.76 -6.28
CA ARG A 24 -2.64 -9.70 -6.71
C ARG A 24 -1.55 -9.02 -7.53
N HIS A 25 -1.88 -7.98 -8.30
CA HIS A 25 -0.87 -7.22 -9.04
C HIS A 25 0.13 -6.54 -8.10
N GLY A 26 -0.34 -6.01 -6.97
CA GLY A 26 0.54 -5.44 -5.96
C GLY A 26 1.45 -6.49 -5.32
N GLN A 27 0.92 -7.69 -5.10
CA GLN A 27 1.70 -8.81 -4.60
C GLN A 27 2.80 -9.22 -5.59
N ILE A 28 2.45 -9.33 -6.86
CA ILE A 28 3.41 -9.66 -7.93
C ILE A 28 4.50 -8.61 -8.02
N TYR A 29 4.13 -7.33 -7.92
CA TYR A 29 5.09 -6.24 -7.93
C TYR A 29 6.10 -6.39 -6.77
N ARG A 30 5.62 -6.69 -5.57
CA ARG A 30 6.48 -6.93 -4.42
C ARG A 30 7.39 -8.13 -4.62
N GLU A 31 6.85 -9.23 -5.12
CA GLU A 31 7.64 -10.44 -5.41
C GLU A 31 8.78 -10.15 -6.39
N ARG A 32 8.48 -9.36 -7.43
CA ARG A 32 9.49 -8.97 -8.42
C ARG A 32 10.54 -8.02 -7.85
N ALA A 33 10.12 -7.07 -7.02
CA ALA A 33 11.05 -6.18 -6.34
C ALA A 33 12.01 -6.97 -5.45
N GLU A 34 11.50 -7.95 -4.71
CA GLU A 34 12.33 -8.84 -3.89
C GLU A 34 13.30 -9.66 -4.74
N ALA A 35 12.81 -10.23 -5.85
CA ALA A 35 13.64 -11.04 -6.75
C ALA A 35 14.79 -10.24 -7.35
N ASN A 36 14.59 -8.93 -7.57
CA ASN A 36 15.61 -8.03 -8.08
C ASN A 36 16.44 -7.37 -6.98
N GLY A 37 16.19 -7.66 -5.71
CA GLY A 37 16.90 -7.08 -4.58
C GLY A 37 16.53 -5.62 -4.32
N ASN A 38 15.38 -5.15 -4.80
CA ASN A 38 14.95 -3.76 -4.73
C ASN A 38 13.81 -3.50 -3.75
N ASP A 39 13.39 -4.50 -2.99
CA ASP A 39 12.30 -4.36 -2.03
C ASP A 39 12.61 -3.35 -0.92
N THR A 40 13.88 -3.08 -0.65
CA THR A 40 14.29 -2.04 0.29
C THR A 40 13.85 -0.64 -0.15
N TRP A 41 13.58 -0.46 -1.46
CA TRP A 41 13.13 0.80 -2.04
C TRP A 41 11.61 0.89 -2.19
N LEU A 42 10.87 -0.17 -1.84
CA LEU A 42 9.43 -0.23 -2.04
C LEU A 42 8.68 -0.23 -0.72
N VAL A 43 7.75 0.71 -0.60
CA VAL A 43 6.73 0.73 0.46
C VAL A 43 5.38 0.62 -0.23
N GLN A 44 4.59 -0.36 0.18
CA GLN A 44 3.23 -0.56 -0.34
C GLN A 44 2.24 -0.34 0.78
N ARG A 45 1.14 0.35 0.48
CA ARG A 45 0.08 0.65 1.43
C ARG A 45 -1.26 0.23 0.85
N ALA A 46 -1.98 -0.58 1.61
CA ALA A 46 -3.32 -1.01 1.24
C ALA A 46 -4.35 -0.01 1.76
N ILE A 47 -5.28 0.38 0.92
CA ILE A 47 -6.35 1.31 1.27
C ILE A 47 -7.68 0.58 1.14
N ARG A 48 -8.51 0.67 2.16
CA ARG A 48 -9.86 0.08 2.16
C ARG A 48 -10.81 0.95 1.36
N SER A 49 -10.71 0.86 0.05
CA SER A 49 -11.59 1.55 -0.87
C SER A 49 -12.21 0.56 -1.86
N PRO A 50 -13.46 0.78 -2.28
CA PRO A 50 -14.14 -0.14 -3.21
C PRO A 50 -13.83 0.13 -4.67
N GLY A 51 -13.22 1.26 -5.00
CA GLY A 51 -13.06 1.71 -6.37
C GLY A 51 -11.62 1.76 -6.86
N HIS A 52 -11.48 2.11 -8.13
CA HIS A 52 -10.18 2.33 -8.76
C HIS A 52 -9.70 3.75 -8.48
N CYS A 53 -8.46 3.90 -8.00
CA CYS A 53 -7.87 5.18 -7.65
C CYS A 53 -8.73 5.98 -6.64
N ASP A 54 -9.43 5.27 -5.78
CA ASP A 54 -10.30 5.86 -4.77
C ASP A 54 -9.49 6.13 -3.50
N TYR A 55 -8.75 7.23 -3.50
CA TYR A 55 -7.93 7.66 -2.38
C TYR A 55 -8.36 9.03 -1.92
N THR A 56 -8.42 9.24 -0.59
CA THR A 56 -8.69 10.57 -0.06
C THR A 56 -7.47 11.47 -0.28
N PRO A 57 -7.66 12.81 -0.28
CA PRO A 57 -6.50 13.72 -0.31
C PRO A 57 -5.51 13.46 0.80
N GLU A 58 -5.98 13.14 2.01
CA GLU A 58 -5.10 12.84 3.14
C GLU A 58 -4.25 11.60 2.89
N GLU A 59 -4.84 10.53 2.34
CA GLU A 59 -4.11 9.30 2.02
C GLU A 59 -3.02 9.56 1.00
N GLN A 60 -3.31 10.38 0.00
CA GLN A 60 -2.33 10.76 -1.03
C GLN A 60 -1.24 11.66 -0.47
N ILE A 61 -1.62 12.65 0.33
CA ILE A 61 -0.66 13.59 0.94
C ILE A 61 0.27 12.84 1.89
N ASN A 62 -0.25 11.96 2.74
CA ASN A 62 0.56 11.17 3.65
C ASN A 62 1.60 10.33 2.90
N ALA A 63 1.19 9.66 1.83
CA ALA A 63 2.10 8.86 1.01
C ALA A 63 3.17 9.73 0.36
N PHE A 64 2.78 10.87 -0.18
CA PHE A 64 3.71 11.79 -0.86
C PHE A 64 4.70 12.40 0.12
N GLU A 65 4.24 12.89 1.25
CA GLU A 65 5.13 13.49 2.26
C GLU A 65 6.12 12.47 2.83
N ASP A 66 5.67 11.26 3.09
CA ASP A 66 6.53 10.18 3.56
C ASP A 66 7.58 9.82 2.52
N MET A 67 7.21 9.79 1.25
CA MET A 67 8.14 9.51 0.16
C MET A 67 9.19 10.63 0.03
N VAL A 68 8.77 11.89 0.11
CA VAL A 68 9.68 13.04 0.03
C VAL A 68 10.67 13.03 1.21
N ALA A 69 10.19 12.79 2.43
CA ALA A 69 11.05 12.71 3.60
C ALA A 69 12.09 11.59 3.47
N TRP A 70 11.66 10.44 2.95
CA TRP A 70 12.53 9.30 2.70
C TRP A 70 13.59 9.63 1.63
N GLU A 71 13.17 10.22 0.54
CA GLU A 71 14.07 10.61 -0.56
C GLU A 71 15.11 11.63 -0.09
N GLN A 72 14.77 12.47 0.86
CA GLN A 72 15.69 13.47 1.43
C GLN A 72 16.60 12.93 2.53
N GLY A 73 16.67 11.62 2.70
CA GLY A 73 17.59 10.98 3.64
C GLY A 73 16.96 10.54 4.96
N GLY A 74 15.63 10.67 5.10
CA GLY A 74 14.93 10.16 6.26
C GLY A 74 14.83 8.63 6.26
N PRO A 75 14.27 8.04 7.34
CA PRO A 75 14.09 6.59 7.42
C PRO A 75 13.02 6.10 6.43
N LYS A 76 13.11 4.83 6.07
CA LYS A 76 12.10 4.18 5.24
C LYS A 76 10.76 4.23 5.97
N PRO A 77 9.69 4.78 5.35
CA PRO A 77 8.39 4.88 6.01
C PRO A 77 7.73 3.51 6.16
N ALA A 78 6.74 3.44 7.05
CA ALA A 78 5.96 2.24 7.28
C ALA A 78 5.11 1.89 6.05
N GLY A 79 4.87 0.60 5.87
CA GLY A 79 4.00 0.08 4.84
C GLY A 79 3.29 -1.18 5.30
N ASP A 80 2.43 -1.72 4.45
CA ASP A 80 1.75 -2.99 4.70
C ASP A 80 2.55 -4.14 4.11
N ASP A 81 2.46 -5.30 4.74
CA ASP A 81 3.02 -6.53 4.20
C ASP A 81 1.99 -7.16 3.26
N PHE A 82 2.28 -7.14 1.96
CA PHE A 82 1.38 -7.67 0.93
C PHE A 82 1.51 -9.17 0.73
N LEU A 83 2.52 -9.81 1.28
CA LEU A 83 2.83 -11.20 0.97
C LEU A 83 2.54 -12.18 2.09
N ASP A 84 2.56 -11.75 3.35
CA ASP A 84 2.28 -12.65 4.46
C ASP A 84 0.79 -13.00 4.50
N PRO A 85 0.42 -14.29 4.31
CA PRO A 85 -0.99 -14.66 4.24
C PRO A 85 -1.80 -14.32 5.50
N ALA A 86 -1.21 -14.45 6.67
CA ALA A 86 -1.90 -14.15 7.92
C ALA A 86 -2.17 -12.65 8.05
N THR A 87 -1.22 -11.81 7.65
CA THR A 87 -1.37 -10.36 7.65
C THR A 87 -2.45 -9.92 6.67
N VAL A 88 -2.41 -10.44 5.45
CA VAL A 88 -3.38 -10.09 4.39
C VAL A 88 -4.79 -10.55 4.76
N ALA A 89 -4.92 -11.67 5.43
CA ALA A 89 -6.22 -12.22 5.84
C ALA A 89 -6.75 -11.61 7.15
N ALA A 90 -5.97 -10.78 7.84
CA ALA A 90 -6.41 -10.18 9.10
C ALA A 90 -7.55 -9.19 8.88
N ASP A 91 -8.46 -9.12 9.84
CA ASP A 91 -9.65 -8.26 9.76
C ASP A 91 -9.30 -6.78 9.66
N ASP A 92 -8.14 -6.38 10.14
CA ASP A 92 -7.68 -5.00 10.13
C ASP A 92 -6.73 -4.68 8.97
N PHE A 93 -6.51 -5.61 8.05
CA PHE A 93 -5.63 -5.35 6.92
C PHE A 93 -6.15 -4.18 6.08
N GLY A 94 -5.27 -3.25 5.77
CA GLY A 94 -5.63 -2.03 5.02
C GLY A 94 -6.13 -0.89 5.89
N CYS A 95 -6.12 -1.03 7.22
CA CYS A 95 -6.59 0.02 8.12
C CYS A 95 -5.49 0.98 8.56
N GLN A 96 -4.22 0.60 8.43
CA GLN A 96 -3.12 1.42 8.93
C GLN A 96 -3.02 2.77 8.22
N PHE A 97 -3.29 2.81 6.92
CA PHE A 97 -3.13 4.01 6.10
C PHE A 97 -4.44 4.54 5.52
N THR A 98 -5.55 3.90 5.81
CA THR A 98 -6.88 4.39 5.42
C THR A 98 -7.32 5.47 6.40
N THR A 99 -7.64 6.66 5.90
CA THR A 99 -8.00 7.79 6.75
C THR A 99 -9.50 7.97 6.94
N THR A 100 -10.30 7.37 6.06
CA THR A 100 -11.76 7.52 6.10
C THR A 100 -12.41 6.20 5.70
N ASP A 101 -13.32 5.71 6.54
CA ASP A 101 -14.12 4.54 6.22
C ASP A 101 -15.03 4.82 5.02
N ARG A 102 -15.23 3.81 4.18
CA ARG A 102 -16.07 3.94 2.98
C ARG A 102 -17.22 2.95 3.02
N SER A 103 -18.32 3.37 2.43
CA SER A 103 -19.48 2.52 2.23
C SER A 103 -19.10 1.33 1.32
N GLY A 104 -19.59 0.15 1.63
CA GLY A 104 -19.36 -1.04 0.83
C GLY A 104 -18.14 -1.87 1.21
N VAL A 105 -17.33 -1.38 2.13
CA VAL A 105 -16.19 -2.13 2.69
C VAL A 105 -16.26 -2.10 4.21
N PRO A 106 -15.70 -3.12 4.89
CA PRO A 106 -15.68 -3.13 6.35
C PRO A 106 -14.94 -1.92 6.91
N ALA A 107 -15.51 -1.32 7.95
CA ALA A 107 -14.90 -0.17 8.60
C ALA A 107 -13.62 -0.56 9.33
N CYS A 108 -12.70 0.41 9.43
CA CYS A 108 -11.44 0.23 10.16
C CYS A 108 -11.58 0.45 11.65
N THR A 109 -12.64 1.10 12.10
CA THR A 109 -12.88 1.26 13.53
C THR A 109 -13.33 -0.07 14.11
N THR A 110 -12.40 -0.75 14.77
CA THR A 110 -12.75 -1.95 15.53
C THR A 110 -13.53 -1.55 16.76
N PRO A 111 -14.70 -2.14 17.03
CA PRO A 111 -15.34 -1.98 18.33
C PRO A 111 -14.39 -2.47 19.41
N PRO A 112 -14.39 -1.84 20.56
CA PRO A 112 -13.57 -2.30 21.68
C PRO A 112 -13.96 -3.71 22.14
#